data_5fea90dc92c52d81e77c3a942424beae
#
_entry.id   5fea90dc92c52d81e77c3a942424beae
#
_cell.length_a   1.000
_cell.length_b   1.000
_cell.length_c   1.000
_cell.angle_alpha   90.00
_cell.angle_beta   90.00
_cell.angle_gamma   90.00
#
_symmetry.space_group_name_H-M   'P 1'
#
loop_
_entity.id
_entity.type
_entity.pdbx_description
1 polymer ?
#
loop_
_entity_poly.entity_id
_entity_poly.type
_entity_poly.pdbx_seq_one_letter_code
_entity_poly.pdbx_strand_id
1 'polypeptide(L)'
;MSSINDIKDQVKEQVADTLEVSTLTQKIVRGTSATVGTLAVVIGALAFYWDSEPDTFDVKQETTRQVQNLETEKVTGSTTVATMIRMTETLLNKRGGYLHNDIMPPGVVMDNLPNWEFGVLVQLRDMARIMRNNLSRSQSQSQEDVDLVEAENQFYFDSGKWMLPETE
;
A
#
# COMPACT_ATOMS: atom_id res chain seq x y z
N MET A 1 -48.59 57.75 2.34
CA MET A 1 -48.95 56.51 1.58
C MET A 1 -47.77 55.87 0.82
N SER A 2 -46.76 56.67 0.49
CA SER A 2 -45.48 56.21 -0.12
C SER A 2 -44.69 55.20 0.78
N SER A 3 -44.57 55.49 2.06
CA SER A 3 -43.78 54.76 3.03
C SER A 3 -44.16 53.27 3.24
N ILE A 4 -45.43 52.90 3.08
CA ILE A 4 -45.89 51.52 3.26
C ILE A 4 -45.53 50.64 2.04
N ASN A 5 -45.53 51.18 0.85
CA ASN A 5 -45.17 50.51 -0.38
C ASN A 5 -43.65 50.26 -0.43
N ASP A 6 -42.87 51.26 0.00
CA ASP A 6 -41.40 51.13 0.08
C ASP A 6 -40.97 50.02 1.06
N ILE A 7 -41.64 49.90 2.21
CA ILE A 7 -41.41 48.83 3.18
C ILE A 7 -41.78 47.47 2.60
N LYS A 8 -42.88 47.35 1.88
CA LYS A 8 -43.29 46.09 1.23
C LYS A 8 -42.32 45.63 0.16
N ASP A 9 -41.77 46.57 -0.60
CA ASP A 9 -40.79 46.24 -1.65
C ASP A 9 -39.45 45.82 -1.03
N GLN A 10 -38.97 46.50 0.03
CA GLN A 10 -37.78 46.09 0.79
C GLN A 10 -37.95 44.70 1.42
N VAL A 11 -39.12 44.39 2.01
CA VAL A 11 -39.38 43.07 2.58
C VAL A 11 -39.41 41.98 1.51
N LYS A 12 -39.99 42.26 0.35
CA LYS A 12 -39.98 41.32 -0.78
C LYS A 12 -38.56 41.03 -1.28
N GLU A 13 -37.72 42.05 -1.40
CA GLU A 13 -36.35 41.94 -1.83
C GLU A 13 -35.53 41.11 -0.82
N GLN A 14 -35.63 41.38 0.48
CA GLN A 14 -34.98 40.59 1.53
C GLN A 14 -35.45 39.14 1.56
N VAL A 15 -36.74 38.90 1.36
CA VAL A 15 -37.26 37.51 1.29
C VAL A 15 -36.75 36.77 0.05
N ALA A 16 -36.69 37.47 -1.09
CA ALA A 16 -36.14 36.90 -2.32
C ALA A 16 -34.66 36.54 -2.18
N ASP A 17 -33.83 37.42 -1.63
CA ASP A 17 -32.41 37.19 -1.34
C ASP A 17 -32.22 36.02 -0.36
N THR A 18 -33.02 35.96 0.69
CA THR A 18 -32.96 34.88 1.67
C THR A 18 -33.30 33.52 1.04
N LEU A 19 -34.29 33.47 0.17
CA LEU A 19 -34.69 32.25 -0.56
C LEU A 19 -33.61 31.84 -1.57
N GLU A 20 -32.99 32.77 -2.26
CA GLU A 20 -31.90 32.49 -3.20
C GLU A 20 -30.68 31.92 -2.49
N VAL A 21 -30.24 32.53 -1.38
CA VAL A 21 -29.16 32.00 -0.54
C VAL A 21 -29.48 30.61 -0.02
N SER A 22 -30.74 30.37 0.40
CA SER A 22 -31.13 29.03 0.89
C SER A 22 -31.09 27.97 -0.21
N THR A 23 -31.49 28.31 -1.43
CA THR A 23 -31.43 27.35 -2.58
C THR A 23 -30.01 27.09 -3.03
N LEU A 24 -29.14 28.11 -3.03
CA LEU A 24 -27.70 27.93 -3.31
C LEU A 24 -27.03 27.05 -2.28
N THR A 25 -27.30 27.28 -0.99
CA THR A 25 -26.79 26.47 0.11
C THR A 25 -27.21 24.99 -0.04
N GLN A 26 -28.50 24.75 -0.36
CA GLN A 26 -29.00 23.40 -0.59
C GLN A 26 -28.30 22.73 -1.79
N LYS A 27 -28.06 23.43 -2.89
CA LYS A 27 -27.35 22.92 -4.07
C LYS A 27 -25.91 22.58 -3.72
N ILE A 28 -25.21 23.45 -2.98
CA ILE A 28 -23.84 23.22 -2.51
C ILE A 28 -23.78 21.99 -1.59
N VAL A 29 -24.66 21.94 -0.59
CA VAL A 29 -24.71 20.79 0.35
C VAL A 29 -24.98 19.47 -0.39
N ARG A 30 -25.96 19.45 -1.32
CA ARG A 30 -26.24 18.26 -2.12
C ARG A 30 -25.05 17.87 -3.02
N GLY A 31 -24.42 18.86 -3.67
CA GLY A 31 -23.24 18.62 -4.49
C GLY A 31 -22.09 18.05 -3.67
N THR A 32 -21.77 18.67 -2.52
CA THR A 32 -20.70 18.21 -1.62
C THR A 32 -21.01 16.82 -1.07
N SER A 33 -22.25 16.58 -0.62
CA SER A 33 -22.64 15.25 -0.12
C SER A 33 -22.54 14.16 -1.19
N ALA A 34 -22.93 14.46 -2.43
CA ALA A 34 -22.79 13.54 -3.54
C ALA A 34 -21.31 13.22 -3.84
N THR A 35 -20.45 14.25 -3.87
CA THR A 35 -19.01 14.09 -4.10
C THR A 35 -18.36 13.24 -3.00
N VAL A 36 -18.64 13.56 -1.73
CA VAL A 36 -18.11 12.80 -0.58
C VAL A 36 -18.61 11.36 -0.61
N GLY A 37 -19.89 11.15 -0.91
CA GLY A 37 -20.47 9.81 -1.04
C GLY A 37 -19.80 9.00 -2.16
N THR A 38 -19.60 9.60 -3.33
CA THR A 38 -18.89 8.95 -4.44
C THR A 38 -17.46 8.60 -4.06
N LEU A 39 -16.73 9.52 -3.43
CA LEU A 39 -15.36 9.28 -2.99
C LEU A 39 -15.29 8.13 -1.97
N ALA A 40 -16.19 8.09 -1.00
CA ALA A 40 -16.28 7.01 -0.03
C ALA A 40 -16.54 5.64 -0.68
N VAL A 41 -17.43 5.59 -1.69
CA VAL A 41 -17.69 4.36 -2.45
C VAL A 41 -16.45 3.91 -3.24
N VAL A 42 -15.73 4.85 -3.88
CA VAL A 42 -14.50 4.53 -4.62
C VAL A 42 -13.41 4.02 -3.69
N ILE A 43 -13.18 4.69 -2.55
CA ILE A 43 -12.20 4.24 -1.54
C ILE A 43 -12.57 2.86 -1.01
N GLY A 44 -13.84 2.62 -0.69
CA GLY A 44 -14.30 1.33 -0.22
C GLY A 44 -14.15 0.21 -1.25
N ALA A 45 -14.42 0.49 -2.53
CA ALA A 45 -14.22 -0.46 -3.61
C ALA A 45 -12.73 -0.78 -3.84
N LEU A 46 -11.86 0.22 -3.76
CA LEU A 46 -10.40 0.04 -3.84
C LEU A 46 -9.89 -0.76 -2.64
N ALA A 47 -10.32 -0.45 -1.42
CA ALA A 47 -9.96 -1.20 -0.22
C ALA A 47 -10.35 -2.68 -0.38
N PHE A 48 -11.56 -2.97 -0.79
CA PHE A 48 -12.02 -4.34 -1.05
C PHE A 48 -11.20 -5.06 -2.13
N TYR A 49 -10.83 -4.34 -3.19
CA TYR A 49 -10.00 -4.91 -4.26
C TYR A 49 -8.57 -5.20 -3.80
N TRP A 50 -7.98 -4.34 -2.96
CA TRP A 50 -6.62 -4.51 -2.45
C TRP A 50 -6.51 -5.48 -1.28
N ASP A 51 -7.60 -5.68 -0.53
CA ASP A 51 -7.68 -6.63 0.59
C ASP A 51 -7.72 -8.11 0.15
N SER A 52 -7.59 -8.37 -1.15
CA SER A 52 -7.56 -9.74 -1.64
C SER A 52 -6.22 -10.41 -1.35
N GLU A 53 -6.31 -11.57 -0.68
CA GLU A 53 -5.16 -12.40 -0.35
C GLU A 53 -4.38 -12.81 -1.61
N PRO A 54 -3.03 -12.77 -1.59
CA PRO A 54 -2.21 -13.30 -2.67
C PRO A 54 -2.38 -14.81 -2.82
N ASP A 55 -2.27 -15.29 -4.05
CA ASP A 55 -2.32 -16.73 -4.35
C ASP A 55 -1.13 -17.47 -3.71
N THR A 56 -1.41 -18.66 -3.21
CA THR A 56 -0.36 -19.58 -2.75
C THR A 56 0.45 -20.12 -3.91
N PHE A 57 1.72 -20.43 -3.68
CA PHE A 57 2.61 -20.97 -4.71
C PHE A 57 3.24 -22.30 -4.28
N ASP A 58 3.57 -23.15 -5.26
CA ASP A 58 4.32 -24.37 -5.03
C ASP A 58 5.82 -24.11 -4.99
N VAL A 59 6.44 -24.38 -3.84
CA VAL A 59 7.87 -24.11 -3.58
C VAL A 59 8.79 -24.87 -4.53
N LYS A 60 8.42 -26.10 -4.93
CA LYS A 60 9.27 -26.90 -5.84
C LYS A 60 9.22 -26.36 -7.25
N GLN A 61 8.02 -25.98 -7.71
CA GLN A 61 7.83 -25.36 -9.01
C GLN A 61 8.56 -24.03 -9.09
N GLU A 62 8.45 -23.22 -8.04
CA GLU A 62 9.13 -21.92 -7.98
C GLU A 62 10.65 -22.07 -7.97
N THR A 63 11.18 -23.06 -7.22
CA THR A 63 12.62 -23.36 -7.25
C THR A 63 13.09 -23.72 -8.65
N THR A 64 12.34 -24.55 -9.37
CA THR A 64 12.67 -24.93 -10.74
C THR A 64 12.64 -23.73 -11.68
N ARG A 65 11.63 -22.86 -11.56
CA ARG A 65 11.50 -21.63 -12.33
C ARG A 65 12.70 -20.70 -12.12
N GLN A 66 13.08 -20.44 -10.87
CA GLN A 66 14.19 -19.54 -10.55
C GLN A 66 15.54 -20.08 -11.02
N VAL A 67 15.81 -21.37 -10.83
CA VAL A 67 17.02 -22.03 -11.31
C VAL A 67 17.13 -21.93 -12.85
N GLN A 68 16.03 -22.12 -13.57
CA GLN A 68 16.00 -21.97 -15.03
C GLN A 68 16.20 -20.51 -15.47
N ASN A 69 15.54 -19.57 -14.79
CA ASN A 69 15.65 -18.14 -15.13
C ASN A 69 17.06 -17.59 -14.93
N LEU A 70 17.77 -18.08 -13.91
CA LEU A 70 19.14 -17.68 -13.60
C LEU A 70 20.19 -18.51 -14.34
N GLU A 71 19.77 -19.49 -15.16
CA GLU A 71 20.67 -20.43 -15.90
C GLU A 71 21.69 -21.10 -14.98
N THR A 72 21.30 -21.41 -13.75
CA THR A 72 22.17 -21.99 -12.73
C THR A 72 21.80 -23.44 -12.44
N GLU A 73 22.68 -24.15 -11.73
CA GLU A 73 22.38 -25.50 -11.22
C GLU A 73 21.69 -25.43 -9.86
N LYS A 74 20.85 -26.42 -9.59
CA LYS A 74 20.20 -26.55 -8.28
C LYS A 74 21.21 -27.01 -7.23
N VAL A 75 21.53 -26.15 -6.29
CA VAL A 75 22.43 -26.40 -5.17
C VAL A 75 21.71 -26.34 -3.83
N THR A 76 22.41 -26.71 -2.76
CA THR A 76 21.87 -26.54 -1.40
C THR A 76 21.58 -25.03 -1.16
N GLY A 77 20.38 -24.74 -0.68
CA GLY A 77 19.91 -23.36 -0.47
C GLY A 77 19.07 -22.78 -1.62
N SER A 78 19.14 -23.32 -2.85
CA SER A 78 18.36 -22.83 -4.00
C SER A 78 16.85 -22.72 -3.70
N THR A 79 16.31 -23.70 -2.98
CA THR A 79 14.89 -23.69 -2.60
C THR A 79 14.56 -22.54 -1.64
N THR A 80 15.41 -22.27 -0.68
CA THR A 80 15.22 -21.15 0.27
C THR A 80 15.29 -19.81 -0.44
N VAL A 81 16.31 -19.61 -1.28
CA VAL A 81 16.47 -18.37 -2.06
C VAL A 81 15.29 -18.15 -3.00
N ALA A 82 14.90 -19.17 -3.77
CA ALA A 82 13.75 -19.10 -4.66
C ALA A 82 12.45 -18.76 -3.93
N THR A 83 12.26 -19.30 -2.73
CA THR A 83 11.11 -18.98 -1.89
C THR A 83 11.14 -17.52 -1.42
N MET A 84 12.31 -17.02 -0.98
CA MET A 84 12.47 -15.61 -0.58
C MET A 84 12.20 -14.66 -1.73
N ILE A 85 12.75 -14.94 -2.92
CA ILE A 85 12.49 -14.15 -4.14
C ILE A 85 10.99 -14.12 -4.42
N ARG A 86 10.32 -15.28 -4.41
CA ARG A 86 8.89 -15.35 -4.68
C ARG A 86 8.05 -14.62 -3.64
N MET A 87 8.40 -14.68 -2.37
CA MET A 87 7.72 -13.93 -1.31
C MET A 87 7.90 -12.41 -1.51
N THR A 88 9.10 -11.95 -1.85
CA THR A 88 9.37 -10.54 -2.16
C THR A 88 8.58 -10.09 -3.40
N GLU A 89 8.61 -10.87 -4.48
CA GLU A 89 7.79 -10.60 -5.67
C GLU A 89 6.30 -10.50 -5.33
N THR A 90 5.83 -11.36 -4.42
CA THR A 90 4.43 -11.34 -3.97
C THR A 90 4.09 -10.06 -3.21
N LEU A 91 4.97 -9.60 -2.32
CA LEU A 91 4.77 -8.35 -1.60
C LEU A 91 4.67 -7.15 -2.55
N LEU A 92 5.55 -7.08 -3.55
CA LEU A 92 5.63 -5.94 -4.47
C LEU A 92 4.57 -5.98 -5.57
N ASN A 93 4.23 -7.17 -6.08
CA ASN A 93 3.38 -7.31 -7.28
C ASN A 93 1.93 -7.72 -6.98
N LYS A 94 1.55 -7.91 -5.71
CA LYS A 94 0.15 -8.15 -5.36
C LYS A 94 -0.71 -6.91 -5.65
N ARG A 95 -2.03 -7.08 -5.59
CA ARG A 95 -2.96 -5.96 -5.79
C ARG A 95 -2.71 -4.86 -4.79
N GLY A 96 -2.48 -3.64 -5.27
CA GLY A 96 -2.15 -2.49 -4.45
C GLY A 96 -0.66 -2.31 -4.12
N GLY A 97 0.23 -3.25 -4.49
CA GLY A 97 1.66 -3.19 -4.12
C GLY A 97 1.90 -3.38 -2.62
N TYR A 98 2.96 -2.83 -2.08
CA TYR A 98 3.27 -2.86 -0.65
C TYR A 98 2.53 -1.74 0.09
N LEU A 99 1.54 -2.10 0.92
CA LEU A 99 0.59 -1.17 1.55
C LEU A 99 0.94 -0.79 2.99
N HIS A 100 1.88 -1.49 3.63
CA HIS A 100 2.16 -1.29 5.06
C HIS A 100 2.62 0.14 5.39
N ASN A 101 3.32 0.79 4.47
CA ASN A 101 3.81 2.16 4.63
C ASN A 101 2.82 3.23 4.15
N ASP A 102 1.68 2.86 3.56
CA ASP A 102 0.70 3.81 3.02
C ASP A 102 -0.02 4.59 4.11
N ILE A 103 0.06 5.91 4.01
CA ILE A 103 -0.64 6.84 4.91
C ILE A 103 -1.91 7.44 4.30
N MET A 104 -2.20 7.13 3.04
CA MET A 104 -3.41 7.61 2.35
C MET A 104 -4.47 6.51 2.21
N PRO A 105 -5.76 6.89 2.17
CA PRO A 105 -6.81 5.94 1.85
C PRO A 105 -6.66 5.34 0.43
N PRO A 106 -6.91 4.02 0.24
CA PRO A 106 -7.46 3.11 1.25
C PRO A 106 -6.44 2.49 2.21
N GLY A 107 -5.12 2.50 1.93
CA GLY A 107 -4.10 1.82 2.72
C GLY A 107 -4.20 2.08 4.22
N VAL A 108 -4.31 3.35 4.63
CA VAL A 108 -4.39 3.76 6.04
C VAL A 108 -5.61 3.22 6.82
N VAL A 109 -6.66 2.80 6.14
CA VAL A 109 -7.87 2.23 6.79
C VAL A 109 -7.91 0.71 6.74
N MET A 110 -6.89 0.09 6.13
CA MET A 110 -6.71 -1.36 6.06
C MET A 110 -5.75 -1.78 7.18
N ASP A 111 -6.00 -2.92 7.81
CA ASP A 111 -5.14 -3.42 8.89
C ASP A 111 -4.63 -4.86 8.65
N ASN A 112 -5.45 -5.76 8.16
CA ASN A 112 -5.08 -7.17 8.00
C ASN A 112 -3.94 -7.36 7.00
N LEU A 113 -4.10 -6.86 5.79
CA LEU A 113 -3.13 -7.05 4.73
C LEU A 113 -1.82 -6.29 4.97
N PRO A 114 -1.82 -5.00 5.38
CA PRO A 114 -0.60 -4.31 5.75
C PRO A 114 0.18 -4.95 6.91
N ASN A 115 -0.51 -5.47 7.92
CA ASN A 115 0.13 -6.19 9.03
C ASN A 115 0.70 -7.55 8.59
N TRP A 116 0.01 -8.26 7.70
CA TRP A 116 0.54 -9.48 7.07
C TRP A 116 1.83 -9.20 6.28
N GLU A 117 1.84 -8.14 5.46
CA GLU A 117 3.01 -7.70 4.69
C GLU A 117 4.21 -7.44 5.59
N PHE A 118 3.99 -6.70 6.67
CA PHE A 118 5.05 -6.43 7.64
C PHE A 118 5.57 -7.70 8.29
N GLY A 119 4.69 -8.63 8.63
CA GLY A 119 5.08 -9.95 9.14
C GLY A 119 5.94 -10.73 8.16
N VAL A 120 5.59 -10.75 6.89
CA VAL A 120 6.38 -11.39 5.82
C VAL A 120 7.73 -10.69 5.65
N LEU A 121 7.76 -9.36 5.64
CA LEU A 121 9.01 -8.59 5.56
C LEU A 121 9.96 -8.90 6.71
N VAL A 122 9.46 -9.01 7.95
CA VAL A 122 10.26 -9.39 9.11
C VAL A 122 10.87 -10.77 8.93
N GLN A 123 10.10 -11.75 8.43
CA GLN A 123 10.64 -13.09 8.14
C GLN A 123 11.70 -13.07 7.04
N LEU A 124 11.53 -12.26 5.99
CA LEU A 124 12.53 -12.08 4.94
C LEU A 124 13.82 -11.47 5.48
N ARG A 125 13.73 -10.45 6.34
CA ARG A 125 14.88 -9.83 7.04
C ARG A 125 15.64 -10.84 7.89
N ASP A 126 14.94 -11.62 8.70
CA ASP A 126 15.56 -12.62 9.56
C ASP A 126 16.22 -13.74 8.75
N MET A 127 15.58 -14.19 7.68
CA MET A 127 16.15 -15.21 6.80
C MET A 127 17.39 -14.69 6.04
N ALA A 128 17.35 -13.47 5.51
CA ALA A 128 18.51 -12.85 4.85
C ALA A 128 19.71 -12.76 5.81
N ARG A 129 19.47 -12.35 7.05
CA ARG A 129 20.49 -12.30 8.11
C ARG A 129 21.05 -13.69 8.42
N ILE A 130 20.21 -14.71 8.53
CA ILE A 130 20.64 -16.10 8.77
C ILE A 130 21.49 -16.61 7.60
N MET A 131 21.08 -16.33 6.37
CA MET A 131 21.83 -16.73 5.18
C MET A 131 23.22 -16.07 5.17
N ARG A 132 23.29 -14.76 5.39
CA ARG A 132 24.55 -14.02 5.47
C ARG A 132 25.45 -14.59 6.57
N ASN A 133 24.93 -14.80 7.76
CA ASN A 133 25.76 -15.16 8.92
C ASN A 133 26.13 -16.63 9.00
N ASN A 134 25.25 -17.52 8.54
CA ASN A 134 25.39 -18.96 8.80
C ASN A 134 25.63 -19.80 7.57
N LEU A 135 25.13 -19.40 6.39
CA LEU A 135 25.21 -20.19 5.17
C LEU A 135 26.33 -19.73 4.23
N SER A 136 26.63 -18.43 4.18
CA SER A 136 27.66 -17.91 3.29
C SER A 136 29.07 -17.89 3.90
N ARG A 137 29.18 -17.96 5.23
CA ARG A 137 30.49 -17.96 5.87
C ARG A 137 31.25 -19.25 5.63
N SER A 138 32.32 -19.16 4.89
CA SER A 138 33.33 -20.22 4.88
C SER A 138 33.89 -20.37 6.29
N GLN A 139 33.80 -21.56 6.88
CA GLN A 139 34.32 -21.83 8.23
C GLN A 139 35.83 -21.56 8.36
N SER A 140 36.54 -21.49 7.25
CA SER A 140 38.00 -21.31 7.23
C SER A 140 38.47 -19.86 7.09
N GLN A 141 37.64 -18.94 6.57
CA GLN A 141 38.07 -17.60 6.22
C GLN A 141 37.27 -16.46 6.86
N SER A 142 36.16 -16.73 7.54
CA SER A 142 35.27 -15.72 8.18
C SER A 142 34.87 -14.55 7.26
N GLN A 143 34.95 -14.74 5.94
CA GLN A 143 34.63 -13.72 4.96
C GLN A 143 33.15 -13.77 4.62
N GLU A 144 32.46 -12.67 4.73
CA GLU A 144 31.07 -12.53 4.37
C GLU A 144 30.90 -12.45 2.84
N ASP A 145 29.82 -13.00 2.33
CA ASP A 145 29.45 -12.86 0.94
C ASP A 145 28.89 -11.44 0.70
N VAL A 146 29.49 -10.72 -0.24
CA VAL A 146 29.16 -9.31 -0.51
C VAL A 146 27.73 -9.14 -1.03
N ASP A 147 27.26 -10.09 -1.84
CA ASP A 147 25.91 -10.05 -2.42
C ASP A 147 24.85 -10.29 -1.34
N LEU A 148 25.13 -11.15 -0.36
CA LEU A 148 24.23 -11.38 0.77
C LEU A 148 24.22 -10.20 1.77
N VAL A 149 25.33 -9.49 1.92
CA VAL A 149 25.38 -8.24 2.70
C VAL A 149 24.49 -7.18 2.05
N GLU A 150 24.61 -7.04 0.73
CA GLU A 150 23.78 -6.09 -0.03
C GLU A 150 22.30 -6.47 0.04
N ALA A 151 21.96 -7.73 -0.19
CA ALA A 151 20.60 -8.23 -0.12
C ALA A 151 19.96 -8.02 1.26
N GLU A 152 20.71 -8.29 2.35
CA GLU A 152 20.22 -8.00 3.71
C GLU A 152 19.95 -6.51 3.89
N ASN A 153 20.85 -5.64 3.45
CA ASN A 153 20.72 -4.19 3.59
C ASN A 153 19.47 -3.66 2.87
N GLN A 154 19.14 -4.20 1.68
CA GLN A 154 17.94 -3.80 0.93
C GLN A 154 16.64 -4.13 1.68
N PHE A 155 16.60 -5.21 2.46
CA PHE A 155 15.44 -5.50 3.29
C PHE A 155 15.30 -4.61 4.53
N TYR A 156 16.35 -3.87 4.94
CA TYR A 156 16.33 -2.99 6.12
C TYR A 156 15.96 -1.54 5.80
N PHE A 157 15.07 -1.33 4.84
CA PHE A 157 14.49 -0.02 4.59
C PHE A 157 13.58 0.45 5.75
N ASP A 158 13.39 1.75 5.84
CA ASP A 158 12.49 2.36 6.82
C ASP A 158 11.03 2.17 6.40
N SER A 159 10.39 1.15 6.95
CA SER A 159 8.99 0.80 6.66
C SER A 159 7.96 1.85 7.12
N GLY A 160 8.37 2.92 7.78
CA GLY A 160 7.52 4.06 8.15
C GLY A 160 7.52 5.20 7.13
N LYS A 161 8.31 5.10 6.06
CA LYS A 161 8.37 6.12 5.01
C LYS A 161 7.45 5.73 3.85
N TRP A 162 6.52 6.61 3.54
CA TRP A 162 5.59 6.44 2.43
C TRP A 162 6.03 7.18 1.15
N MET A 163 6.81 8.26 1.29
CA MET A 163 7.18 9.12 0.17
C MET A 163 8.61 9.62 0.35
N LEU A 164 9.41 9.56 -0.69
CA LEU A 164 10.79 10.04 -0.83
C LEU A 164 11.72 9.90 0.40
N PRO A 165 12.75 9.03 0.33
CA PRO A 165 12.98 8.11 -0.79
C PRO A 165 11.98 6.98 -0.80
N GLU A 166 11.65 6.46 -1.99
CA GLU A 166 10.84 5.25 -2.13
C GLU A 166 11.52 4.09 -1.40
N THR A 167 10.70 3.28 -0.74
CA THR A 167 11.17 2.14 0.06
C THR A 167 10.88 0.80 -0.61
N GLU A 168 10.26 0.83 -1.80
CA GLU A 168 9.92 -0.35 -2.62
C GLU A 168 10.92 -0.61 -3.73
#